data_c88ea772f2aebd3c580635bc50c306da
#
_entry.id   c88ea772f2aebd3c580635bc50c306da
#
_cell.length_a   1.000
_cell.length_b   1.000
_cell.length_c   1.000
_cell.angle_alpha   90.00
_cell.angle_beta   90.00
_cell.angle_gamma   90.00
#
_symmetry.space_group_name_H-M   'P 1'
#
loop_
_entity.id
_entity.type
_entity.pdbx_description
1 polymer ?
#
loop_
_entity_poly.entity_id
_entity_poly.type
_entity_poly.pdbx_seq_one_letter_code
_entity_poly.pdbx_strand_id
1 'polypeptide(L)'
;MIIEEKYIAKNKVYTIAGFGSTVMWTFGFVLALRQGWGDFWNAILPICLICIPIITFSVLMLMMSLLWYVKIDGDTVTIRNMFGITKKYYLDDLWIKAKDPNKKGTPKVYIYLGDKKLATTTIYDKNFYLISKFKSRP
;
A
#
# COMPACT_ATOMS: atom_id res chain seq x y z
N MET A 1 -17.48 -25.24 -5.47
CA MET A 1 -16.04 -25.10 -5.65
C MET A 1 -15.51 -24.05 -4.70
N ILE A 2 -14.62 -24.43 -3.79
CA ILE A 2 -13.99 -23.49 -2.89
C ILE A 2 -12.82 -22.88 -3.64
N ILE A 3 -12.90 -21.57 -3.91
CA ILE A 3 -11.77 -20.84 -4.48
C ILE A 3 -10.85 -20.50 -3.32
N GLU A 4 -9.71 -21.19 -3.24
CA GLU A 4 -8.71 -20.90 -2.24
C GLU A 4 -8.01 -19.58 -2.60
N GLU A 5 -8.09 -18.61 -1.70
CA GLU A 5 -7.39 -17.35 -1.89
C GLU A 5 -5.90 -17.58 -1.61
N LYS A 6 -5.06 -17.29 -2.62
CA LYS A 6 -3.61 -17.56 -2.59
C LYS A 6 -2.78 -16.28 -2.50
N TYR A 7 -3.39 -15.14 -2.19
CA TYR A 7 -2.67 -13.88 -2.19
C TYR A 7 -2.95 -13.04 -0.94
N ILE A 8 -1.91 -12.34 -0.52
CA ILE A 8 -1.96 -11.34 0.56
C ILE A 8 -2.22 -9.99 -0.10
N ALA A 9 -3.23 -9.28 0.34
CA ALA A 9 -3.61 -7.98 -0.19
C ALA A 9 -3.86 -7.00 0.95
N LYS A 10 -3.89 -5.71 0.64
CA LYS A 10 -4.23 -4.69 1.63
C LYS A 10 -5.69 -4.80 2.04
N ASN A 11 -5.98 -4.49 3.30
CA ASN A 11 -7.33 -4.52 3.84
C ASN A 11 -8.23 -3.52 3.09
N LYS A 12 -9.49 -3.89 2.86
CA LYS A 12 -10.49 -3.04 2.20
C LYS A 12 -10.71 -1.69 2.89
N VAL A 13 -10.42 -1.60 4.18
CA VAL A 13 -10.50 -0.33 4.93
C VAL A 13 -9.57 0.71 4.31
N TYR A 14 -8.37 0.32 3.87
CA TYR A 14 -7.45 1.23 3.19
C TYR A 14 -7.99 1.71 1.85
N THR A 15 -8.70 0.85 1.13
CA THR A 15 -9.37 1.22 -0.13
C THR A 15 -10.46 2.25 0.11
N ILE A 16 -11.31 2.01 1.10
CA ILE A 16 -12.41 2.92 1.45
C ILE A 16 -11.85 4.26 1.93
N ALA A 17 -10.86 4.23 2.83
CA ALA A 17 -10.25 5.44 3.36
C ALA A 17 -9.53 6.24 2.27
N GLY A 18 -8.77 5.58 1.41
CA GLY A 18 -8.06 6.24 0.31
C GLY A 18 -9.01 6.86 -0.71
N PHE A 19 -10.07 6.14 -1.07
CA PHE A 19 -11.09 6.65 -1.99
C PHE A 19 -11.85 7.83 -1.39
N GLY A 20 -12.34 7.69 -0.16
CA GLY A 20 -13.07 8.75 0.53
C GLY A 20 -12.23 10.00 0.72
N SER A 21 -10.97 9.83 1.15
CA SER A 21 -10.04 10.94 1.31
C SER A 21 -9.76 11.64 -0.02
N THR A 22 -9.53 10.89 -1.09
CA THR A 22 -9.28 11.46 -2.43
C THR A 22 -10.48 12.28 -2.90
N VAL A 23 -11.69 11.74 -2.79
CA VAL A 23 -12.92 12.44 -3.20
C VAL A 23 -13.12 13.70 -2.37
N MET A 24 -13.01 13.60 -1.06
CA MET A 24 -13.23 14.73 -0.13
C MET A 24 -12.23 15.87 -0.40
N TRP A 25 -10.95 15.56 -0.49
CA TRP A 25 -9.91 16.56 -0.69
C TRP A 25 -9.96 17.17 -2.09
N THR A 26 -10.28 16.37 -3.11
CA THR A 26 -10.45 16.88 -4.48
C THR A 26 -11.62 17.83 -4.58
N PHE A 27 -12.75 17.46 -3.98
CA PHE A 27 -13.94 18.32 -3.94
C PHE A 27 -13.66 19.63 -3.22
N GLY A 28 -13.03 19.57 -2.03
CA GLY A 28 -12.64 20.75 -1.26
C GLY A 28 -11.64 21.63 -2.02
N PHE A 29 -10.69 21.02 -2.73
CA PHE A 29 -9.71 21.72 -3.55
C PHE A 29 -10.39 22.51 -4.67
N VAL A 30 -11.30 21.87 -5.41
CA VAL A 30 -12.05 22.53 -6.50
C VAL A 30 -12.87 23.71 -5.98
N LEU A 31 -13.57 23.52 -4.84
CA LEU A 31 -14.34 24.61 -4.22
C LEU A 31 -13.44 25.77 -3.78
N ALA A 32 -12.31 25.46 -3.17
CA ALA A 32 -11.35 26.46 -2.71
C ALA A 32 -10.76 27.26 -3.88
N LEU A 33 -10.42 26.58 -4.98
CA LEU A 33 -9.94 27.24 -6.19
C LEU A 33 -10.99 28.17 -6.79
N ARG A 34 -12.26 27.72 -6.78
CA ARG A 34 -13.38 28.53 -7.30
C ARG A 34 -13.56 29.81 -6.48
N GLN A 35 -13.48 29.71 -5.16
CA GLN A 35 -13.63 30.87 -4.27
C GLN A 35 -12.45 31.83 -4.34
N GLY A 36 -11.22 31.28 -4.52
CA GLY A 36 -10.00 32.09 -4.57
C GLY A 36 -9.61 32.53 -5.98
N TRP A 37 -10.44 32.24 -6.98
CA TRP A 37 -10.11 32.55 -8.37
C TRP A 37 -9.93 34.06 -8.57
N GLY A 38 -8.82 34.43 -9.20
CA GLY A 38 -8.43 35.81 -9.40
C GLY A 38 -7.39 36.34 -8.44
N ASP A 39 -7.08 35.59 -7.38
CA ASP A 39 -6.04 35.97 -6.41
C ASP A 39 -5.00 34.83 -6.33
N PHE A 40 -4.05 34.83 -7.29
CA PHE A 40 -3.08 33.75 -7.39
C PHE A 40 -2.17 33.65 -6.17
N TRP A 41 -1.60 34.79 -5.73
CA TRP A 41 -0.56 34.75 -4.71
C TRP A 41 -1.11 34.49 -3.30
N ASN A 42 -2.27 35.01 -2.98
CA ASN A 42 -2.83 34.92 -1.61
C ASN A 42 -3.85 33.80 -1.42
N ALA A 43 -4.38 33.23 -2.53
CA ALA A 43 -5.37 32.17 -2.45
C ALA A 43 -4.96 30.92 -3.24
N ILE A 44 -4.75 31.03 -4.56
CA ILE A 44 -4.53 29.86 -5.42
C ILE A 44 -3.23 29.15 -5.07
N LEU A 45 -2.12 29.87 -4.95
CA LEU A 45 -0.81 29.27 -4.65
C LEU A 45 -0.78 28.56 -3.28
N PRO A 46 -1.22 29.17 -2.17
CA PRO A 46 -1.28 28.48 -0.89
C PRO A 46 -2.21 27.26 -0.90
N ILE A 47 -3.36 27.34 -1.56
CA ILE A 47 -4.30 26.23 -1.68
C ILE A 47 -3.64 25.05 -2.42
N CYS A 48 -2.97 25.32 -3.53
CA CYS A 48 -2.26 24.28 -4.28
C CYS A 48 -1.14 23.65 -3.46
N LEU A 49 -0.35 24.43 -2.75
CA LEU A 49 0.77 23.94 -1.92
C LEU A 49 0.30 23.04 -0.79
N ILE A 50 -0.92 23.22 -0.29
CA ILE A 50 -1.49 22.39 0.78
C ILE A 50 -2.22 21.20 0.19
N CYS A 51 -3.10 21.40 -0.79
CA CYS A 51 -4.02 20.37 -1.27
C CYS A 51 -3.35 19.35 -2.20
N ILE A 52 -2.43 19.76 -3.07
CA ILE A 52 -1.81 18.85 -4.03
C ILE A 52 -1.02 17.73 -3.34
N PRO A 53 -0.16 17.99 -2.33
CA PRO A 53 0.52 16.91 -1.61
C PRO A 53 -0.44 15.95 -0.91
N ILE A 54 -1.51 16.46 -0.31
CA ILE A 54 -2.50 15.64 0.40
C ILE A 54 -3.27 14.74 -0.59
N ILE A 55 -3.70 15.28 -1.72
CA ILE A 55 -4.40 14.53 -2.75
C ILE A 55 -3.47 13.47 -3.35
N THR A 56 -2.21 13.83 -3.63
CA THR A 56 -1.21 12.90 -4.14
C THR A 56 -1.02 11.73 -3.17
N PHE A 57 -0.85 12.02 -1.89
CA PHE A 57 -0.69 10.98 -0.87
C PHE A 57 -1.93 10.06 -0.81
N SER A 58 -3.13 10.63 -0.87
CA SER A 58 -4.39 9.86 -0.84
C SER A 58 -4.51 8.94 -2.06
N VAL A 59 -4.14 9.44 -3.24
CA VAL A 59 -4.16 8.65 -4.49
C VAL A 59 -3.13 7.51 -4.41
N LEU A 60 -1.92 7.79 -3.91
CA LEU A 60 -0.89 6.75 -3.75
C LEU A 60 -1.34 5.67 -2.78
N MET A 61 -2.00 6.06 -1.68
CA MET A 61 -2.54 5.11 -0.71
C MET A 61 -3.64 4.24 -1.33
N LEU A 62 -4.50 4.84 -2.14
CA LEU A 62 -5.54 4.12 -2.87
C LEU A 62 -4.94 3.13 -3.87
N MET A 63 -3.93 3.56 -4.63
CA MET A 63 -3.23 2.68 -5.58
C MET A 63 -2.58 1.50 -4.86
N MET A 64 -1.93 1.75 -3.72
CA MET A 64 -1.33 0.69 -2.91
C MET A 64 -2.38 -0.33 -2.47
N SER A 65 -3.55 0.13 -2.03
CA SER A 65 -4.60 -0.76 -1.55
C SER A 65 -5.24 -1.60 -2.66
N LEU A 66 -5.28 -1.09 -3.89
CA LEU A 66 -5.92 -1.77 -5.02
C LEU A 66 -4.95 -2.62 -5.82
N LEU A 67 -3.70 -2.18 -5.96
CA LEU A 67 -2.75 -2.80 -6.89
C LEU A 67 -1.74 -3.72 -6.21
N TRP A 68 -1.39 -3.44 -4.95
CA TRP A 68 -0.39 -4.24 -4.24
C TRP A 68 -0.93 -5.61 -3.86
N TYR A 69 -0.19 -6.67 -4.17
CA TYR A 69 -0.47 -8.00 -3.63
C TYR A 69 0.80 -8.87 -3.66
N VAL A 70 0.76 -9.93 -2.86
CA VAL A 70 1.74 -11.01 -2.88
C VAL A 70 0.96 -12.30 -3.10
N LYS A 71 1.10 -12.91 -4.28
CA LYS A 71 0.41 -14.13 -4.64
C LYS A 71 1.36 -15.33 -4.50
N ILE A 72 0.93 -16.34 -3.79
CA ILE A 72 1.70 -17.58 -3.60
C ILE A 72 0.99 -18.69 -4.37
N ASP A 73 1.66 -19.25 -5.37
CA ASP A 73 1.12 -20.31 -6.21
C ASP A 73 2.14 -21.46 -6.25
N GLY A 74 1.95 -22.46 -5.39
CA GLY A 74 2.88 -23.56 -5.23
C GLY A 74 4.27 -23.05 -4.81
N ASP A 75 5.27 -23.27 -5.65
CA ASP A 75 6.65 -22.85 -5.41
C ASP A 75 6.98 -21.46 -5.95
N THR A 76 6.01 -20.79 -6.58
CA THR A 76 6.20 -19.49 -7.21
C THR A 76 5.50 -18.40 -6.43
N VAL A 77 6.16 -17.27 -6.24
CA VAL A 77 5.61 -16.09 -5.58
C VAL A 77 5.61 -14.93 -6.57
N THR A 78 4.45 -14.31 -6.74
CA THR A 78 4.28 -13.13 -7.58
C THR A 78 4.04 -11.92 -6.69
N ILE A 79 4.89 -10.91 -6.80
CA ILE A 79 4.77 -9.67 -6.02
C ILE A 79 4.43 -8.53 -6.99
N ARG A 80 3.31 -7.87 -6.74
CA ARG A 80 2.90 -6.67 -7.47
C ARG A 80 3.03 -5.46 -6.56
N ASN A 81 3.74 -4.43 -7.02
CA ASN A 81 3.89 -3.20 -6.24
C ASN A 81 2.69 -2.25 -6.42
N MET A 82 2.73 -1.11 -5.72
CA MET A 82 1.66 -0.11 -5.79
C MET A 82 1.46 0.51 -7.18
N PHE A 83 2.44 0.38 -8.07
CA PHE A 83 2.35 0.89 -9.45
C PHE A 83 1.87 -0.16 -10.44
N GLY A 84 1.54 -1.37 -9.97
CA GLY A 84 1.08 -2.45 -10.83
C GLY A 84 2.19 -3.26 -11.50
N ILE A 85 3.45 -2.99 -11.18
CA ILE A 85 4.59 -3.74 -11.72
C ILE A 85 4.68 -5.09 -11.01
N THR A 86 4.66 -6.17 -11.79
CA THR A 86 4.63 -7.54 -11.30
C THR A 86 5.98 -8.23 -11.55
N LYS A 87 6.49 -8.90 -10.51
CA LYS A 87 7.71 -9.73 -10.60
C LYS A 87 7.45 -11.09 -9.97
N LYS A 88 8.05 -12.12 -10.55
CA LYS A 88 7.94 -13.51 -10.07
C LYS A 88 9.24 -13.97 -9.43
N TYR A 89 9.11 -14.74 -8.37
CA TYR A 89 10.22 -15.30 -7.61
C TYR A 89 9.92 -16.75 -7.25
N TYR A 90 10.94 -17.51 -6.86
CA TYR A 90 10.74 -18.83 -6.27
C TYR A 90 10.58 -18.68 -4.75
N LEU A 91 9.63 -19.42 -4.19
CA LEU A 91 9.36 -19.39 -2.76
C LEU A 91 10.60 -19.74 -1.92
N ASP A 92 11.41 -20.69 -2.39
CA ASP A 92 12.61 -21.13 -1.68
C ASP A 92 13.71 -20.05 -1.60
N ASP A 93 13.70 -19.09 -2.51
CA ASP A 93 14.66 -17.99 -2.53
C ASP A 93 14.27 -16.84 -1.61
N LEU A 94 13.05 -16.84 -1.12
CA LEU A 94 12.51 -15.77 -0.30
C LEU A 94 12.52 -16.16 1.18
N TRP A 95 12.73 -15.16 2.04
CA TRP A 95 12.64 -15.34 3.49
C TRP A 95 11.98 -14.13 4.12
N ILE A 96 11.46 -14.33 5.32
CA ILE A 96 10.75 -13.28 6.04
C ILE A 96 11.47 -12.94 7.34
N LYS A 97 11.32 -11.69 7.76
CA LYS A 97 11.82 -11.17 9.03
C LYS A 97 10.74 -10.30 9.65
N ALA A 98 10.34 -10.62 10.89
CA ALA A 98 9.42 -9.79 11.63
C ALA A 98 10.13 -8.55 12.16
N LYS A 99 9.42 -7.41 12.19
CA LYS A 99 9.90 -6.20 12.83
C LYS A 99 10.11 -6.48 14.32
N ASP A 100 11.17 -5.86 14.88
CA ASP A 100 11.48 -5.96 16.31
C ASP A 100 10.22 -5.64 17.15
N PRO A 101 9.77 -6.57 18.03
CA PRO A 101 8.58 -6.36 18.84
C PRO A 101 8.73 -5.21 19.86
N ASN A 102 9.96 -4.80 20.17
CA ASN A 102 10.23 -3.70 21.09
C ASN A 102 10.04 -2.33 20.43
N LYS A 103 9.93 -2.26 19.12
CA LYS A 103 9.65 -1.00 18.41
C LYS A 103 8.16 -0.71 18.43
N LYS A 104 7.82 0.56 18.68
CA LYS A 104 6.43 1.01 18.63
C LYS A 104 5.91 1.00 17.19
N GLY A 105 4.62 0.74 17.01
CA GLY A 105 3.93 0.78 15.74
C GLY A 105 3.26 -0.55 15.40
N THR A 106 2.65 -0.61 14.24
CA THR A 106 1.97 -1.80 13.74
C THR A 106 2.97 -2.92 13.49
N PRO A 107 2.70 -4.16 13.97
CA PRO A 107 3.54 -5.30 13.65
C PRO A 107 3.67 -5.48 12.13
N LYS A 108 4.91 -5.56 11.66
CA LYS A 108 5.24 -5.69 10.24
C LYS A 108 6.12 -6.90 10.02
N VAL A 109 5.95 -7.52 8.85
CA VAL A 109 6.81 -8.59 8.38
C VAL A 109 7.38 -8.18 7.03
N TYR A 110 8.68 -8.32 6.88
CA TYR A 110 9.39 -7.97 5.66
C TYR A 110 9.71 -9.23 4.87
N ILE A 111 9.53 -9.16 3.56
CA ILE A 111 9.89 -10.23 2.63
C ILE A 111 11.18 -9.84 1.92
N TYR A 112 12.19 -10.72 1.99
CA TYR A 112 13.53 -10.48 1.44
C TYR A 112 13.89 -11.50 0.37
N LEU A 113 14.67 -11.03 -0.60
CA LEU A 113 15.42 -11.89 -1.53
C LEU A 113 16.91 -11.62 -1.27
N GLY A 114 17.58 -12.58 -0.59
CA GLY A 114 18.93 -12.32 -0.07
C GLY A 114 18.90 -11.17 0.94
N ASP A 115 19.61 -10.08 0.63
CA ASP A 115 19.64 -8.89 1.49
C ASP A 115 18.69 -7.79 1.02
N LYS A 116 18.00 -8.00 -0.10
CA LYS A 116 17.10 -7.00 -0.68
C LYS A 116 15.67 -7.17 -0.16
N LYS A 117 15.11 -6.12 0.44
CA LYS A 117 13.72 -6.10 0.86
C LYS A 117 12.81 -5.89 -0.36
N LEU A 118 11.89 -6.83 -0.59
CA LEU A 118 10.96 -6.79 -1.72
C LEU A 118 9.60 -6.22 -1.35
N ALA A 119 9.11 -6.56 -0.16
CA ALA A 119 7.76 -6.17 0.24
C ALA A 119 7.64 -6.12 1.76
N THR A 120 6.63 -5.41 2.24
CA THR A 120 6.27 -5.32 3.65
C THR A 120 4.79 -5.63 3.79
N THR A 121 4.45 -6.55 4.69
CA THR A 121 3.06 -6.89 5.00
C THR A 121 2.80 -6.70 6.50
N THR A 122 1.55 -6.47 6.87
CA THR A 122 1.13 -6.30 8.27
C THR A 122 0.09 -7.33 8.63
N ILE A 123 -0.12 -7.54 9.94
CA ILE A 123 -1.13 -8.48 10.43
C ILE A 123 -2.56 -8.09 10.00
N TYR A 124 -2.77 -6.84 9.59
CA TYR A 124 -4.06 -6.33 9.15
C TYR A 124 -4.32 -6.56 7.66
N ASP A 125 -3.31 -7.02 6.91
CA ASP A 125 -3.47 -7.31 5.49
C ASP A 125 -4.37 -8.54 5.29
N LYS A 126 -5.14 -8.53 4.20
CA LYS A 126 -6.02 -9.64 3.87
C LYS A 126 -5.20 -10.91 3.62
N ASN A 127 -5.61 -12.01 4.24
CA ASN A 127 -4.94 -13.32 4.14
C ASN A 127 -3.50 -13.32 4.66
N PHE A 128 -3.20 -12.49 5.64
CA PHE A 128 -1.87 -12.43 6.26
C PHE A 128 -1.35 -13.82 6.69
N TYR A 129 -2.23 -14.75 7.04
CA TYR A 129 -1.82 -16.09 7.46
C TYR A 129 -0.97 -16.82 6.41
N LEU A 130 -1.05 -16.44 5.14
CA LEU A 130 -0.23 -17.03 4.07
C LEU A 130 1.26 -16.76 4.25
N ILE A 131 1.63 -15.80 5.10
CA ILE A 131 3.03 -15.48 5.40
C ILE A 131 3.78 -16.69 6.01
N SER A 132 3.06 -17.61 6.64
CA SER A 132 3.64 -18.81 7.23
C SER A 132 4.26 -19.77 6.21
N LYS A 133 3.92 -19.61 4.92
CA LYS A 133 4.52 -20.41 3.84
C LYS A 133 5.95 -20.02 3.53
N PHE A 134 6.40 -18.85 3.95
CA PHE A 134 7.77 -18.36 3.73
C PHE A 134 8.71 -18.88 4.81
N LYS A 135 9.99 -19.05 4.44
CA LYS A 135 11.05 -19.36 5.39
C LYS A 135 11.30 -18.15 6.29
N SER A 136 11.55 -18.42 7.57
CA SER A 136 11.89 -17.39 8.53
C SER A 136 13.37 -17.41 8.83
N ARG A 137 14.00 -16.23 8.88
CA ARG A 137 15.37 -16.07 9.38
C ARG A 137 15.36 -15.24 10.67
N PRO A 138 16.20 -15.63 11.63
CA PRO A 138 16.34 -14.86 12.87
C PRO A 138 16.96 -13.48 12.64
#